data_1e5d67084c07b006160f825dd0eb598b
#
_entry.id   1e5d67084c07b006160f825dd0eb598b
#
_cell.length_a   1.000
_cell.length_b   1.000
_cell.length_c   1.000
_cell.angle_alpha   90.00
_cell.angle_beta   90.00
_cell.angle_gamma   90.00
#
_symmetry.space_group_name_H-M   'P 1'
#
loop_
_entity.id
_entity.type
_entity.pdbx_description
1 polymer ?
#
loop_
_entity_poly.entity_id
_entity_poly.type
_entity_poly.pdbx_seq_one_letter_code
_entity_poly.pdbx_strand_id
1 'polypeptide(L)'
;MHADEVAELVRQRAGAAPVKLGLILGSGLGHLAGAVDGVAIPYAELPGFPHVGVSGHNPNLVIGELEGVRVAVFGAREHYYENGNAAAMRLPLTVLKALGADALIATNAAGSLRPDIRPGDLMLLSDHINFSGLNPLIGETTDARFVPMTTAHDAGLRAMLRSAADTVGVALPQGVYAWYSGPSFETPAEIRAIKILGGDAVGMSTVPEVILARFLGLRVAAISTITNMAAGLSDEPISHEHTKAMAPLGAAKLERVLRETLRGLR
;
A
#
# COMPACT_ATOMS: atom_id res chain seq x y z
N MET A 1 -13.19 -10.86 18.07
CA MET A 1 -11.82 -10.78 18.63
C MET A 1 -11.37 -9.34 18.55
N HIS A 2 -10.85 -8.80 19.64
CA HIS A 2 -10.48 -7.39 19.71
C HIS A 2 -9.05 -7.20 19.18
N ALA A 3 -8.81 -6.10 18.45
CA ALA A 3 -7.49 -5.78 17.91
C ALA A 3 -6.41 -5.69 19.01
N ASP A 4 -6.79 -5.30 20.22
CA ASP A 4 -5.88 -5.22 21.36
C ASP A 4 -5.34 -6.61 21.79
N GLU A 5 -6.15 -7.67 21.68
CA GLU A 5 -5.72 -9.05 21.97
C GLU A 5 -4.67 -9.51 20.97
N VAL A 6 -4.87 -9.19 19.68
CA VAL A 6 -3.92 -9.52 18.63
C VAL A 6 -2.64 -8.67 18.76
N ALA A 7 -2.78 -7.39 19.09
CA ALA A 7 -1.63 -6.51 19.35
C ALA A 7 -0.80 -7.02 20.54
N GLU A 8 -1.46 -7.53 21.59
CA GLU A 8 -0.76 -8.12 22.74
C GLU A 8 0.00 -9.39 22.35
N LEU A 9 -0.61 -10.26 21.54
CA LEU A 9 0.08 -11.42 20.99
C LEU A 9 1.33 -11.02 20.18
N VAL A 10 1.23 -9.96 19.38
CA VAL A 10 2.38 -9.42 18.63
C VAL A 10 3.45 -8.89 19.57
N ARG A 11 3.08 -8.15 20.64
CA ARG A 11 4.05 -7.64 21.64
C ARG A 11 4.77 -8.76 22.37
N GLN A 12 4.07 -9.84 22.72
CA GLN A 12 4.68 -11.00 23.36
C GLN A 12 5.75 -11.67 22.50
N ARG A 13 5.55 -11.69 21.18
CA ARG A 13 6.49 -12.33 20.23
C ARG A 13 7.62 -11.40 19.78
N ALA A 14 7.31 -10.13 19.55
CA ALA A 14 8.25 -9.18 18.93
C ALA A 14 8.69 -8.05 19.85
N GLY A 15 8.28 -8.07 21.12
CA GLY A 15 8.61 -7.04 22.10
C GLY A 15 7.63 -5.87 22.11
N ALA A 16 7.52 -5.20 23.27
CA ALA A 16 6.52 -4.19 23.58
C ALA A 16 6.89 -2.76 23.12
N ALA A 17 8.07 -2.53 22.59
CA ALA A 17 8.48 -1.22 22.10
C ALA A 17 7.51 -0.73 20.99
N PRO A 18 7.12 0.57 20.99
CA PRO A 18 6.15 1.07 20.03
C PRO A 18 6.71 1.02 18.60
N VAL A 19 5.84 0.68 17.67
CA VAL A 19 6.10 0.76 16.23
C VAL A 19 5.96 2.21 15.79
N LYS A 20 6.91 2.71 15.01
CA LYS A 20 6.88 4.08 14.47
C LYS A 20 6.04 4.18 13.21
N LEU A 21 6.15 3.20 12.32
CA LEU A 21 5.60 3.23 10.97
C LEU A 21 5.14 1.86 10.51
N GLY A 22 3.98 1.79 9.85
CA GLY A 22 3.53 0.64 9.09
C GLY A 22 3.97 0.71 7.62
N LEU A 23 4.35 -0.42 7.06
CA LEU A 23 4.62 -0.58 5.62
C LEU A 23 3.72 -1.70 5.08
N ILE A 24 2.93 -1.43 4.03
CA ILE A 24 2.26 -2.49 3.27
C ILE A 24 3.02 -2.69 1.97
N LEU A 25 3.58 -3.89 1.79
CA LEU A 25 4.36 -4.22 0.61
C LEU A 25 3.46 -4.68 -0.53
N GLY A 26 3.66 -4.08 -1.69
CA GLY A 26 3.08 -4.53 -2.96
C GLY A 26 3.94 -5.60 -3.64
N SER A 27 3.49 -6.04 -4.82
CA SER A 27 4.19 -7.04 -5.63
C SER A 27 5.66 -6.66 -5.89
N GLY A 28 6.56 -7.62 -5.78
CA GLY A 28 8.00 -7.44 -6.03
C GLY A 28 8.83 -6.96 -4.83
N LEU A 29 8.20 -6.54 -3.71
CA LEU A 29 8.89 -5.99 -2.54
C LEU A 29 9.05 -6.98 -1.38
N GLY A 30 8.68 -8.26 -1.56
CA GLY A 30 8.74 -9.26 -0.49
C GLY A 30 10.10 -9.41 0.19
N HIS A 31 11.20 -9.14 -0.55
CA HIS A 31 12.58 -9.18 -0.01
C HIS A 31 12.83 -8.08 1.03
N LEU A 32 12.12 -6.95 0.98
CA LEU A 32 12.26 -5.88 1.98
C LEU A 32 11.76 -6.33 3.37
N ALA A 33 10.76 -7.20 3.42
CA ALA A 33 10.34 -7.81 4.68
C ALA A 33 11.46 -8.66 5.32
N GLY A 34 12.26 -9.34 4.48
CA GLY A 34 13.44 -10.11 4.93
C GLY A 34 14.63 -9.24 5.37
N ALA A 35 14.63 -7.96 5.03
CA ALA A 35 15.66 -7.01 5.43
C ALA A 35 15.40 -6.35 6.81
N VAL A 36 14.24 -6.59 7.40
CA VAL A 36 13.90 -6.13 8.75
C VAL A 36 14.62 -7.04 9.78
N ASP A 37 15.40 -6.44 10.64
CA ASP A 37 15.97 -7.14 11.80
C ASP A 37 14.88 -7.29 12.87
N GLY A 38 14.21 -8.43 12.88
CA GLY A 38 13.05 -8.64 13.74
C GLY A 38 12.37 -9.99 13.60
N VAL A 39 11.13 -10.04 14.03
CA VAL A 39 10.31 -11.24 14.12
C VAL A 39 9.26 -11.26 13.03
N ALA A 40 9.24 -12.32 12.24
CA ALA A 40 8.18 -12.60 11.26
C ALA A 40 7.10 -13.47 11.92
N ILE A 41 5.86 -13.01 11.88
CA ILE A 41 4.70 -13.70 12.42
C ILE A 41 3.75 -14.01 11.25
N PRO A 42 3.51 -15.29 10.93
CA PRO A 42 2.57 -15.67 9.88
C PRO A 42 1.15 -15.14 10.18
N TYR A 43 0.45 -14.64 9.17
CA TYR A 43 -0.95 -14.19 9.34
C TYR A 43 -1.85 -15.30 9.87
N ALA A 44 -1.59 -16.56 9.48
CA ALA A 44 -2.33 -17.72 9.99
C ALA A 44 -2.25 -17.90 11.52
N GLU A 45 -1.23 -17.32 12.15
CA GLU A 45 -1.05 -17.34 13.60
C GLU A 45 -1.61 -16.08 14.30
N LEU A 46 -2.13 -15.13 13.51
CA LEU A 46 -2.78 -13.91 14.00
C LEU A 46 -4.29 -14.02 13.77
N PRO A 47 -5.05 -14.30 14.83
CA PRO A 47 -6.48 -14.54 14.69
C PRO A 47 -7.23 -13.37 14.06
N GLY A 48 -8.00 -13.63 13.00
CA GLY A 48 -8.78 -12.64 12.26
C GLY A 48 -7.97 -11.84 11.22
N PHE A 49 -6.68 -12.11 11.07
CA PHE A 49 -5.91 -11.58 9.94
C PHE A 49 -6.37 -12.22 8.62
N PRO A 50 -6.26 -11.52 7.49
CA PRO A 50 -6.77 -11.99 6.23
C PRO A 50 -6.03 -13.23 5.72
N HIS A 51 -6.76 -14.09 4.99
CA HIS A 51 -6.20 -15.21 4.25
C HIS A 51 -5.86 -14.73 2.84
N VAL A 52 -4.60 -14.43 2.58
CA VAL A 52 -4.12 -13.90 1.29
C VAL A 52 -3.89 -15.05 0.31
N GLY A 53 -4.62 -15.03 -0.81
CA GLY A 53 -4.55 -16.06 -1.87
C GLY A 53 -3.70 -15.66 -3.08
N VAL A 54 -3.30 -14.40 -3.20
CA VAL A 54 -2.56 -13.91 -4.38
C VAL A 54 -1.12 -14.43 -4.39
N SER A 55 -0.76 -15.12 -5.47
CA SER A 55 0.58 -15.69 -5.63
C SER A 55 1.68 -14.61 -5.69
N GLY A 56 2.80 -14.86 -5.00
CA GLY A 56 3.94 -13.91 -4.92
C GLY A 56 3.89 -12.96 -3.73
N HIS A 57 2.88 -13.08 -2.85
CA HIS A 57 2.82 -12.39 -1.57
C HIS A 57 3.35 -13.28 -0.44
N ASN A 58 3.92 -12.65 0.58
CA ASN A 58 4.39 -13.33 1.79
C ASN A 58 3.48 -12.90 2.97
N PRO A 59 2.48 -13.72 3.37
CA PRO A 59 1.49 -13.35 4.39
C PRO A 59 2.09 -13.40 5.81
N ASN A 60 3.11 -12.59 6.06
CA ASN A 60 3.71 -12.39 7.37
C ASN A 60 3.59 -10.92 7.79
N LEU A 61 3.37 -10.70 9.08
CA LEU A 61 3.63 -9.45 9.77
C LEU A 61 5.04 -9.50 10.33
N VAL A 62 5.92 -8.62 9.87
CA VAL A 62 7.28 -8.52 10.38
C VAL A 62 7.41 -7.29 11.25
N ILE A 63 7.81 -7.48 12.52
CA ILE A 63 8.03 -6.40 13.48
C ILE A 63 9.51 -6.37 13.85
N GLY A 64 10.16 -5.25 13.62
CA GLY A 64 11.57 -5.11 13.92
C GLY A 64 12.13 -3.78 13.46
N GLU A 65 13.44 -3.71 13.34
CA GLU A 65 14.13 -2.50 12.93
C GLU A 65 14.54 -2.56 11.46
N LEU A 66 14.27 -1.47 10.75
CA LEU A 66 14.76 -1.22 9.41
C LEU A 66 15.34 0.18 9.38
N GLU A 67 16.62 0.30 9.00
CA GLU A 67 17.36 1.57 9.02
C GLU A 67 17.33 2.29 10.39
N GLY A 68 17.28 1.52 11.50
CA GLY A 68 17.23 2.04 12.87
C GLY A 68 15.87 2.62 13.28
N VAL A 69 14.80 2.32 12.52
CA VAL A 69 13.42 2.66 12.84
C VAL A 69 12.62 1.39 13.08
N ARG A 70 11.87 1.33 14.19
CA ARG A 70 11.01 0.18 14.47
C ARG A 70 9.76 0.26 13.61
N VAL A 71 9.57 -0.73 12.75
CA VAL A 71 8.50 -0.81 11.75
C VAL A 71 7.64 -2.06 11.92
N ALA A 72 6.41 -1.99 11.42
CA ALA A 72 5.54 -3.13 11.17
C ALA A 72 5.39 -3.29 9.66
N VAL A 73 5.88 -4.39 9.11
CA VAL A 73 5.83 -4.66 7.67
C VAL A 73 4.81 -5.74 7.40
N PHE A 74 3.75 -5.37 6.70
CA PHE A 74 2.74 -6.28 6.18
C PHE A 74 3.24 -6.81 4.82
N GLY A 75 3.69 -8.05 4.79
CA GLY A 75 4.25 -8.70 3.59
C GLY A 75 3.18 -9.05 2.55
N ALA A 76 1.90 -8.89 2.90
CA ALA A 76 0.77 -9.11 2.02
C ALA A 76 -0.43 -8.25 2.42
N ARG A 77 -1.35 -8.05 1.45
CA ARG A 77 -2.70 -7.54 1.68
C ARG A 77 -3.71 -8.48 1.05
N GLU A 78 -4.92 -8.51 1.56
CA GLU A 78 -6.05 -9.11 0.88
C GLU A 78 -6.71 -8.05 0.00
N HIS A 79 -6.98 -8.39 -1.26
CA HIS A 79 -7.63 -7.50 -2.21
C HIS A 79 -9.13 -7.72 -2.22
N TYR A 80 -9.89 -6.68 -2.55
CA TYR A 80 -11.33 -6.77 -2.66
C TYR A 80 -11.79 -7.94 -3.56
N TYR A 81 -11.10 -8.16 -4.69
CA TYR A 81 -11.47 -9.20 -5.65
C TYR A 81 -11.27 -10.64 -5.14
N GLU A 82 -10.60 -10.85 -4.01
CA GLU A 82 -10.39 -12.20 -3.47
C GLU A 82 -11.65 -12.75 -2.81
N ASN A 83 -12.43 -11.90 -2.11
CA ASN A 83 -13.63 -12.34 -1.40
C ASN A 83 -14.77 -11.30 -1.34
N GLY A 84 -14.63 -10.14 -2.00
CA GLY A 84 -15.64 -9.08 -2.00
C GLY A 84 -15.64 -8.22 -0.74
N ASN A 85 -14.59 -8.26 0.09
CA ASN A 85 -14.49 -7.50 1.32
C ASN A 85 -13.55 -6.30 1.18
N ALA A 86 -14.08 -5.09 1.02
CA ALA A 86 -13.28 -3.87 0.99
C ALA A 86 -12.61 -3.57 2.36
N ALA A 87 -13.12 -4.12 3.46
CA ALA A 87 -12.61 -3.90 4.80
C ALA A 87 -11.63 -4.99 5.28
N ALA A 88 -11.15 -5.87 4.40
CA ALA A 88 -10.28 -7.00 4.76
C ALA A 88 -9.04 -6.59 5.59
N MET A 89 -8.47 -5.42 5.31
CA MET A 89 -7.31 -4.89 6.03
C MET A 89 -7.66 -4.08 7.30
N ARG A 90 -8.94 -4.04 7.72
CA ARG A 90 -9.35 -3.26 8.91
C ARG A 90 -8.66 -3.75 10.18
N LEU A 91 -8.69 -5.04 10.47
CA LEU A 91 -8.05 -5.59 11.67
C LEU A 91 -6.53 -5.42 11.66
N PRO A 92 -5.79 -5.76 10.58
CA PRO A 92 -4.36 -5.49 10.49
C PRO A 92 -3.98 -4.03 10.78
N LEU A 93 -4.72 -3.06 10.22
CA LEU A 93 -4.44 -1.64 10.44
C LEU A 93 -4.84 -1.16 11.84
N THR A 94 -5.89 -1.75 12.45
CA THR A 94 -6.25 -1.47 13.85
C THR A 94 -5.16 -2.00 14.80
N VAL A 95 -4.63 -3.19 14.52
CA VAL A 95 -3.47 -3.75 15.25
C VAL A 95 -2.24 -2.83 15.09
N LEU A 96 -1.94 -2.37 13.89
CA LEU A 96 -0.86 -1.40 13.65
C LEU A 96 -1.01 -0.15 14.56
N LYS A 97 -2.22 0.40 14.62
CA LYS A 97 -2.51 1.55 15.49
C LYS A 97 -2.31 1.21 16.97
N ALA A 98 -2.79 0.05 17.41
CA ALA A 98 -2.62 -0.43 18.78
C ALA A 98 -1.14 -0.68 19.14
N LEU A 99 -0.30 -1.03 18.18
CA LEU A 99 1.16 -1.17 18.36
C LEU A 99 1.88 0.19 18.48
N GLY A 100 1.17 1.31 18.36
CA GLY A 100 1.70 2.65 18.57
C GLY A 100 2.06 3.41 17.31
N ALA A 101 1.84 2.85 16.12
CA ALA A 101 2.13 3.56 14.89
C ALA A 101 1.24 4.80 14.70
N ASP A 102 1.82 5.85 14.14
CA ASP A 102 1.11 7.07 13.76
C ASP A 102 1.06 7.28 12.24
N ALA A 103 1.74 6.43 11.48
CA ALA A 103 1.83 6.55 10.03
C ALA A 103 1.85 5.19 9.31
N LEU A 104 1.40 5.22 8.05
CA LEU A 104 1.41 4.10 7.12
C LEU A 104 1.97 4.55 5.77
N ILE A 105 2.88 3.78 5.20
CA ILE A 105 3.24 3.87 3.79
C ILE A 105 2.74 2.61 3.09
N ALA A 106 1.84 2.77 2.14
CA ALA A 106 1.35 1.67 1.30
C ALA A 106 2.07 1.66 -0.04
N THR A 107 2.35 0.47 -0.56
CA THR A 107 2.92 0.31 -1.90
C THR A 107 2.04 -0.61 -2.74
N ASN A 108 2.04 -0.42 -4.04
CA ASN A 108 1.27 -1.23 -4.99
C ASN A 108 1.96 -1.33 -6.35
N ALA A 109 1.47 -2.23 -7.19
CA ALA A 109 1.68 -2.23 -8.63
C ALA A 109 0.52 -1.51 -9.31
N ALA A 110 0.79 -0.76 -10.39
CA ALA A 110 -0.23 -0.01 -11.13
C ALA A 110 0.07 0.06 -12.63
N GLY A 111 -0.97 0.22 -13.43
CA GLY A 111 -0.91 0.60 -14.84
C GLY A 111 -0.88 2.11 -14.98
N SER A 112 0.05 2.64 -15.77
CA SER A 112 0.16 4.08 -16.01
C SER A 112 -0.77 4.57 -17.12
N LEU A 113 -1.44 5.72 -16.89
CA LEU A 113 -2.17 6.47 -17.91
C LEU A 113 -1.33 7.63 -18.48
N ARG A 114 -0.11 7.81 -17.98
CA ARG A 114 0.80 8.90 -18.35
C ARG A 114 1.97 8.38 -19.21
N PRO A 115 2.24 8.98 -20.38
CA PRO A 115 3.34 8.54 -21.24
C PRO A 115 4.73 8.85 -20.67
N ASP A 116 4.82 9.78 -19.73
CA ASP A 116 6.07 10.18 -19.05
C ASP A 116 6.38 9.36 -17.81
N ILE A 117 5.48 8.47 -17.36
CA ILE A 117 5.70 7.53 -16.25
C ILE A 117 5.53 6.12 -16.79
N ARG A 118 6.64 5.43 -17.02
CA ARG A 118 6.68 4.17 -17.76
C ARG A 118 6.86 2.94 -16.84
N PRO A 119 6.65 1.72 -17.34
CA PRO A 119 6.98 0.51 -16.60
C PRO A 119 8.40 0.54 -16.03
N GLY A 120 8.53 0.23 -14.74
CA GLY A 120 9.76 0.36 -13.95
C GLY A 120 9.95 1.72 -13.27
N ASP A 121 9.07 2.69 -13.50
CA ASP A 121 9.06 3.96 -12.77
C ASP A 121 8.18 3.91 -11.53
N LEU A 122 8.33 4.91 -10.68
CA LEU A 122 7.53 5.11 -9.48
C LEU A 122 6.58 6.31 -9.64
N MET A 123 5.44 6.26 -8.97
CA MET A 123 4.53 7.39 -8.84
C MET A 123 4.09 7.54 -7.38
N LEU A 124 4.32 8.71 -6.78
CA LEU A 124 3.80 9.05 -5.46
C LEU A 124 2.34 9.50 -5.60
N LEU A 125 1.45 8.91 -4.85
CA LEU A 125 0.04 9.28 -4.88
C LEU A 125 -0.13 10.66 -4.22
N SER A 126 -0.61 11.62 -4.99
CA SER A 126 -1.04 12.93 -4.49
C SER A 126 -2.50 12.89 -4.03
N ASP A 127 -3.32 12.11 -4.73
CA ASP A 127 -4.74 11.89 -4.47
C ASP A 127 -5.19 10.55 -5.07
N HIS A 128 -6.48 10.21 -4.87
CA HIS A 128 -7.06 9.03 -5.50
C HIS A 128 -8.50 9.25 -5.95
N ILE A 129 -8.92 8.43 -6.90
CA ILE A 129 -10.31 8.28 -7.34
C ILE A 129 -10.77 6.89 -6.90
N ASN A 130 -11.78 6.81 -6.05
CA ASN A 130 -12.48 5.57 -5.73
C ASN A 130 -13.45 5.22 -6.87
N PHE A 131 -12.92 4.73 -7.98
CA PHE A 131 -13.70 4.44 -9.18
C PHE A 131 -14.63 3.23 -8.97
N SER A 132 -14.26 2.31 -8.09
CA SER A 132 -15.09 1.16 -7.71
C SER A 132 -16.38 1.56 -6.96
N GLY A 133 -16.40 2.72 -6.31
CA GLY A 133 -17.51 3.15 -5.46
C GLY A 133 -17.68 2.36 -4.16
N LEU A 134 -16.83 1.36 -3.91
CA LEU A 134 -16.84 0.55 -2.70
C LEU A 134 -16.15 1.30 -1.55
N ASN A 135 -16.66 1.11 -0.32
CA ASN A 135 -16.08 1.81 0.83
C ASN A 135 -15.92 0.84 2.03
N PRO A 136 -14.71 0.71 2.60
CA PRO A 136 -14.46 -0.19 3.73
C PRO A 136 -15.16 0.22 5.02
N LEU A 137 -15.76 1.41 5.08
CA LEU A 137 -16.51 1.91 6.24
C LEU A 137 -18.02 1.66 6.13
N ILE A 138 -18.50 1.05 5.04
CA ILE A 138 -19.91 0.61 4.95
C ILE A 138 -20.17 -0.37 6.10
N GLY A 139 -21.24 -0.11 6.87
CA GLY A 139 -21.59 -0.89 8.07
C GLY A 139 -20.95 -0.38 9.37
N GLU A 140 -20.03 0.59 9.34
CA GLU A 140 -19.58 1.28 10.56
C GLU A 140 -20.75 2.06 11.18
N THR A 141 -20.98 1.85 12.48
CA THR A 141 -22.17 2.38 13.19
C THR A 141 -21.94 3.75 13.82
N THR A 142 -20.69 4.12 14.04
CA THR A 142 -20.33 5.42 14.65
C THR A 142 -20.20 6.53 13.63
N ASP A 143 -20.36 7.78 14.07
CA ASP A 143 -20.19 8.96 13.21
C ASP A 143 -18.73 9.18 12.78
N ALA A 144 -17.77 8.48 13.40
CA ALA A 144 -16.37 8.46 12.97
C ALA A 144 -16.20 7.96 11.51
N ARG A 145 -17.20 7.25 10.95
CA ARG A 145 -17.22 6.83 9.53
C ARG A 145 -17.17 7.98 8.52
N PHE A 146 -17.59 9.18 8.91
CA PHE A 146 -17.55 10.37 8.05
C PHE A 146 -16.16 10.99 8.03
N VAL A 147 -15.20 10.24 7.51
CA VAL A 147 -13.78 10.63 7.46
C VAL A 147 -13.52 11.71 6.43
N PRO A 148 -12.91 12.86 6.81
CA PRO A 148 -12.49 13.86 5.83
C PRO A 148 -11.35 13.31 4.95
N MET A 149 -11.55 13.30 3.63
CA MET A 149 -10.59 12.78 2.66
C MET A 149 -9.86 13.86 1.86
N THR A 150 -10.11 15.16 2.13
CA THR A 150 -9.44 16.28 1.45
C THR A 150 -7.91 16.21 1.53
N THR A 151 -7.39 15.66 2.62
CA THR A 151 -5.95 15.43 2.83
C THR A 151 -5.69 13.94 3.08
N ALA A 152 -6.30 13.08 2.25
CA ALA A 152 -6.18 11.63 2.41
C ALA A 152 -4.71 11.18 2.41
N HIS A 153 -3.92 11.69 1.45
CA HIS A 153 -2.49 11.45 1.38
C HIS A 153 -1.73 12.56 2.10
N ASP A 154 -1.10 12.24 3.22
CA ASP A 154 -0.44 13.18 4.13
C ASP A 154 0.67 13.98 3.44
N ALA A 155 0.59 15.29 3.50
CA ALA A 155 1.53 16.19 2.82
C ALA A 155 2.96 16.08 3.38
N GLY A 156 3.09 15.88 4.71
CA GLY A 156 4.39 15.72 5.38
C GLY A 156 5.09 14.43 4.95
N LEU A 157 4.37 13.29 4.95
CA LEU A 157 4.91 12.03 4.48
C LEU A 157 5.28 12.09 2.98
N ARG A 158 4.46 12.73 2.15
CA ARG A 158 4.78 12.93 0.73
C ARG A 158 6.04 13.79 0.54
N ALA A 159 6.20 14.86 1.33
CA ALA A 159 7.40 15.69 1.28
C ALA A 159 8.65 14.89 1.68
N MET A 160 8.57 14.07 2.73
CA MET A 160 9.67 13.20 3.16
C MET A 160 10.05 12.18 2.08
N LEU A 161 9.08 11.51 1.46
CA LEU A 161 9.31 10.56 0.39
C LEU A 161 9.96 11.22 -0.84
N ARG A 162 9.54 12.42 -1.20
CA ARG A 162 10.16 13.18 -2.30
C ARG A 162 11.59 13.57 -1.98
N SER A 163 11.83 14.12 -0.79
CA SER A 163 13.19 14.47 -0.35
C SER A 163 14.11 13.25 -0.33
N ALA A 164 13.63 12.10 0.15
CA ALA A 164 14.37 10.86 0.11
C ALA A 164 14.66 10.40 -1.33
N ALA A 165 13.68 10.50 -2.23
CA ALA A 165 13.83 10.15 -3.63
C ALA A 165 14.89 11.05 -4.32
N ASP A 166 14.86 12.36 -4.06
CA ASP A 166 15.85 13.32 -4.55
C ASP A 166 17.26 12.95 -4.03
N THR A 167 17.40 12.63 -2.75
CA THR A 167 18.67 12.24 -2.12
C THR A 167 19.27 11.00 -2.78
N VAL A 168 18.45 10.01 -3.12
CA VAL A 168 18.93 8.78 -3.74
C VAL A 168 18.90 8.82 -5.28
N GLY A 169 18.58 9.96 -5.90
CA GLY A 169 18.56 10.13 -7.35
C GLY A 169 17.51 9.28 -8.05
N VAL A 170 16.30 9.15 -7.45
CA VAL A 170 15.15 8.43 -8.01
C VAL A 170 14.06 9.44 -8.37
N ALA A 171 13.64 9.46 -9.63
CA ALA A 171 12.48 10.26 -10.03
C ALA A 171 11.21 9.73 -9.34
N LEU A 172 10.47 10.63 -8.67
CA LEU A 172 9.23 10.30 -7.97
C LEU A 172 8.14 11.34 -8.31
N PRO A 173 7.63 11.35 -9.55
CA PRO A 173 6.52 12.20 -9.94
C PRO A 173 5.27 11.89 -9.11
N GLN A 174 4.42 12.90 -8.97
CA GLN A 174 3.14 12.74 -8.27
C GLN A 174 2.00 12.55 -9.28
N GLY A 175 0.97 11.83 -8.85
CA GLY A 175 -0.22 11.60 -9.67
C GLY A 175 -1.41 11.10 -8.87
N VAL A 176 -2.56 11.05 -9.54
CA VAL A 176 -3.84 10.56 -9.03
C VAL A 176 -3.99 9.09 -9.37
N TYR A 177 -4.24 8.27 -8.36
CA TYR A 177 -4.46 6.83 -8.51
C TYR A 177 -5.95 6.51 -8.55
N ALA A 178 -6.41 5.77 -9.56
CA ALA A 178 -7.78 5.26 -9.63
C ALA A 178 -7.84 3.82 -9.11
N TRP A 179 -8.73 3.56 -8.15
CA TRP A 179 -8.98 2.22 -7.67
C TRP A 179 -10.10 1.56 -8.48
N TYR A 180 -9.74 0.53 -9.22
CA TYR A 180 -10.63 -0.38 -9.92
C TYR A 180 -10.78 -1.69 -9.14
N SER A 181 -11.99 -2.25 -9.06
CA SER A 181 -12.24 -3.41 -8.19
C SER A 181 -11.44 -4.67 -8.59
N GLY A 182 -11.21 -4.89 -9.87
CA GLY A 182 -10.73 -6.16 -10.40
C GLY A 182 -11.80 -7.27 -10.32
N PRO A 183 -11.44 -8.56 -10.52
CA PRO A 183 -10.12 -9.06 -10.91
C PRO A 183 -9.77 -8.92 -12.39
N SER A 184 -10.75 -8.61 -13.27
CA SER A 184 -10.44 -8.30 -14.68
C SER A 184 -9.70 -6.98 -14.77
N PHE A 185 -8.74 -6.91 -15.71
CA PHE A 185 -8.16 -5.62 -16.08
C PHE A 185 -9.21 -4.74 -16.77
N GLU A 186 -8.94 -3.45 -16.77
CA GLU A 186 -9.82 -2.43 -17.36
C GLU A 186 -9.87 -2.59 -18.89
N THR A 187 -10.99 -2.20 -19.46
CA THR A 187 -11.12 -2.03 -20.91
C THR A 187 -10.49 -0.70 -21.35
N PRO A 188 -10.08 -0.55 -22.64
CA PRO A 188 -9.62 0.74 -23.15
C PRO A 188 -10.66 1.88 -22.98
N ALA A 189 -11.95 1.56 -22.95
CA ALA A 189 -13.01 2.55 -22.70
C ALA A 189 -13.03 3.04 -21.24
N GLU A 190 -12.86 2.12 -20.28
CA GLU A 190 -12.71 2.45 -18.85
C GLU A 190 -11.47 3.29 -18.60
N ILE A 191 -10.34 2.97 -19.24
CA ILE A 191 -9.12 3.77 -19.15
C ILE A 191 -9.32 5.18 -19.69
N ARG A 192 -10.03 5.35 -20.82
CA ARG A 192 -10.38 6.70 -21.31
C ARG A 192 -11.25 7.47 -20.31
N ALA A 193 -12.23 6.80 -19.68
CA ALA A 193 -13.07 7.42 -18.65
C ALA A 193 -12.24 7.85 -17.43
N ILE A 194 -11.36 6.98 -16.90
CA ILE A 194 -10.47 7.29 -15.78
C ILE A 194 -9.57 8.48 -16.11
N LYS A 195 -9.04 8.53 -17.33
CA LYS A 195 -8.21 9.65 -17.79
C LYS A 195 -8.96 10.97 -17.85
N ILE A 196 -10.22 10.96 -18.32
CA ILE A 196 -11.10 12.15 -18.35
C ILE A 196 -11.39 12.64 -16.93
N LEU A 197 -11.52 11.72 -15.96
CA LEU A 197 -11.70 12.05 -14.54
C LEU A 197 -10.43 12.56 -13.86
N GLY A 198 -9.29 12.55 -14.54
CA GLY A 198 -8.02 13.04 -14.02
C GLY A 198 -7.16 11.98 -13.35
N GLY A 199 -7.41 10.70 -13.60
CA GLY A 199 -6.54 9.61 -13.12
C GLY A 199 -5.25 9.51 -13.93
N ASP A 200 -4.13 9.29 -13.23
CA ASP A 200 -2.77 9.14 -13.77
C ASP A 200 -2.29 7.68 -13.76
N ALA A 201 -2.79 6.89 -12.83
CA ALA A 201 -2.53 5.44 -12.74
C ALA A 201 -3.78 4.70 -12.26
N VAL A 202 -3.84 3.40 -12.57
CA VAL A 202 -4.94 2.52 -12.16
C VAL A 202 -4.42 1.25 -11.52
N GLY A 203 -5.14 0.74 -10.54
CA GLY A 203 -4.86 -0.55 -9.92
C GLY A 203 -5.99 -1.01 -9.00
N MET A 204 -5.80 -2.17 -8.39
CA MET A 204 -6.88 -2.92 -7.72
C MET A 204 -6.73 -2.96 -6.19
N SER A 205 -6.03 -2.00 -5.57
CA SER A 205 -5.71 -1.99 -4.13
C SER A 205 -5.62 -0.58 -3.56
N THR A 206 -5.10 -0.44 -2.35
CA THR A 206 -4.56 0.78 -1.73
C THR A 206 -5.61 1.76 -1.23
N VAL A 207 -6.64 2.09 -2.02
CA VAL A 207 -7.66 3.06 -1.59
C VAL A 207 -8.44 2.57 -0.35
N PRO A 208 -8.83 1.30 -0.23
CA PRO A 208 -9.42 0.80 1.01
C PRO A 208 -8.51 1.01 2.22
N GLU A 209 -7.21 0.72 2.11
CA GLU A 209 -6.25 0.90 3.20
C GLU A 209 -6.04 2.37 3.53
N VAL A 210 -6.05 3.27 2.54
CA VAL A 210 -5.98 4.71 2.77
C VAL A 210 -7.21 5.19 3.56
N ILE A 211 -8.42 4.77 3.19
CA ILE A 211 -9.66 5.13 3.90
C ILE A 211 -9.61 4.60 5.34
N LEU A 212 -9.23 3.33 5.54
CA LEU A 212 -9.10 2.71 6.85
C LEU A 212 -8.02 3.39 7.71
N ALA A 213 -6.86 3.71 7.14
CA ALA A 213 -5.79 4.42 7.83
C ALA A 213 -6.26 5.78 8.34
N ARG A 214 -6.96 6.54 7.49
CA ARG A 214 -7.54 7.84 7.87
C ARG A 214 -8.60 7.69 8.96
N PHE A 215 -9.47 6.70 8.86
CA PHE A 215 -10.46 6.37 9.89
C PHE A 215 -9.81 6.08 11.26
N LEU A 216 -8.68 5.37 11.26
CA LEU A 216 -7.92 5.03 12.47
C LEU A 216 -7.01 6.17 12.96
N GLY A 217 -7.02 7.32 12.32
CA GLY A 217 -6.17 8.47 12.67
C GLY A 217 -4.69 8.25 12.35
N LEU A 218 -4.38 7.37 11.39
CA LEU A 218 -3.03 7.23 10.84
C LEU A 218 -2.80 8.25 9.73
N ARG A 219 -1.61 8.86 9.70
CA ARG A 219 -1.13 9.57 8.51
C ARG A 219 -0.78 8.52 7.45
N VAL A 220 -1.11 8.78 6.20
CA VAL A 220 -0.86 7.80 5.15
C VAL A 220 -0.29 8.43 3.88
N ALA A 221 0.67 7.75 3.27
CA ALA A 221 1.15 8.00 1.92
C ALA A 221 1.20 6.68 1.14
N ALA A 222 1.18 6.77 -0.18
CA ALA A 222 1.27 5.58 -1.01
C ALA A 222 2.13 5.85 -2.25
N ILE A 223 2.84 4.80 -2.70
CA ILE A 223 3.68 4.82 -3.90
C ILE A 223 3.27 3.65 -4.79
N SER A 224 3.04 3.94 -6.06
CA SER A 224 2.84 2.94 -7.11
C SER A 224 4.16 2.62 -7.79
N THR A 225 4.44 1.34 -7.98
CA THR A 225 5.41 0.84 -8.96
C THR A 225 4.65 0.62 -10.27
N ILE A 226 5.02 1.31 -11.31
CA ILE A 226 4.38 1.15 -12.61
C ILE A 226 4.91 -0.13 -13.27
N THR A 227 4.00 -1.04 -13.59
CA THR A 227 4.31 -2.35 -14.16
C THR A 227 3.94 -2.48 -15.63
N ASN A 228 3.00 -1.67 -16.08
CA ASN A 228 2.50 -1.66 -17.46
C ASN A 228 1.91 -0.30 -17.81
N MET A 229 1.74 0.00 -19.08
CA MET A 229 0.82 1.03 -19.52
C MET A 229 -0.61 0.49 -19.39
N ALA A 230 -1.55 1.34 -19.01
CA ALA A 230 -2.95 0.96 -18.87
C ALA A 230 -3.57 0.50 -20.22
N ALA A 231 -4.69 -0.22 -20.16
CA ALA A 231 -5.29 -0.88 -21.32
C ALA A 231 -5.54 0.08 -22.50
N GLY A 232 -5.07 -0.33 -23.68
CA GLY A 232 -5.20 0.43 -24.91
C GLY A 232 -4.21 1.61 -25.08
N LEU A 233 -3.22 1.72 -24.18
CA LEU A 233 -2.16 2.74 -24.26
C LEU A 233 -0.80 2.21 -24.74
N SER A 234 -0.70 0.90 -24.94
CA SER A 234 0.44 0.23 -25.58
C SER A 234 -0.04 -1.02 -26.31
N ASP A 235 0.80 -1.54 -27.19
CA ASP A 235 0.57 -2.82 -27.90
C ASP A 235 0.96 -4.04 -27.04
N GLU A 236 1.56 -3.85 -25.88
CA GLU A 236 1.96 -4.93 -24.99
C GLU A 236 0.74 -5.54 -24.28
N PRO A 237 0.63 -6.88 -24.24
CA PRO A 237 -0.46 -7.55 -23.57
C PRO A 237 -0.36 -7.33 -22.04
N ILE A 238 -1.48 -6.96 -21.43
CA ILE A 238 -1.58 -6.84 -19.97
C ILE A 238 -1.95 -8.20 -19.40
N SER A 239 -1.12 -8.69 -18.46
CA SER A 239 -1.37 -9.93 -17.72
C SER A 239 -0.79 -9.86 -16.32
N HIS A 240 -1.27 -10.72 -15.42
CA HIS A 240 -0.69 -10.86 -14.09
C HIS A 240 0.77 -11.34 -14.13
N GLU A 241 1.13 -12.17 -15.10
CA GLU A 241 2.50 -12.64 -15.32
C GLU A 241 3.42 -11.50 -15.75
N HIS A 242 2.96 -10.64 -16.68
CA HIS A 242 3.70 -9.44 -17.08
C HIS A 242 3.90 -8.49 -15.88
N THR A 243 2.86 -8.24 -15.09
CA THR A 243 2.94 -7.44 -13.88
C THR A 243 4.02 -7.97 -12.91
N LYS A 244 4.06 -9.30 -12.68
CA LYS A 244 5.08 -9.92 -11.83
C LYS A 244 6.49 -9.80 -12.40
N ALA A 245 6.65 -9.92 -13.72
CA ALA A 245 7.95 -9.81 -14.38
C ALA A 245 8.49 -8.37 -14.32
N MET A 246 7.62 -7.36 -14.38
CA MET A 246 8.00 -5.95 -14.39
C MET A 246 8.17 -5.36 -12.99
N ALA A 247 7.48 -5.89 -11.97
CA ALA A 247 7.53 -5.37 -10.60
C ALA A 247 8.96 -5.23 -10.03
N PRO A 248 9.91 -6.14 -10.24
CA PRO A 248 11.29 -6.02 -9.76
C PRO A 248 12.03 -4.79 -10.29
N LEU A 249 11.69 -4.29 -11.50
CA LEU A 249 12.37 -3.12 -12.09
C LEU A 249 12.15 -1.84 -11.26
N GLY A 250 10.95 -1.65 -10.74
CA GLY A 250 10.65 -0.53 -9.85
C GLY A 250 10.98 -0.81 -8.39
N ALA A 251 10.97 -2.09 -7.98
CA ALA A 251 11.18 -2.49 -6.59
C ALA A 251 12.53 -1.99 -6.02
N ALA A 252 13.62 -2.10 -6.79
CA ALA A 252 14.93 -1.62 -6.37
C ALA A 252 14.97 -0.10 -6.17
N LYS A 253 14.28 0.66 -7.02
CA LYS A 253 14.13 2.12 -6.87
C LYS A 253 13.33 2.43 -5.59
N LEU A 254 12.21 1.73 -5.41
CA LEU A 254 11.30 1.93 -4.28
C LEU A 254 11.97 1.58 -2.96
N GLU A 255 12.72 0.48 -2.89
CA GLU A 255 13.49 0.12 -1.70
C GLU A 255 14.48 1.22 -1.30
N ARG A 256 15.22 1.79 -2.25
CA ARG A 256 16.15 2.91 -1.97
C ARG A 256 15.42 4.11 -1.37
N VAL A 257 14.27 4.48 -1.94
CA VAL A 257 13.45 5.58 -1.43
C VAL A 257 12.93 5.29 -0.03
N LEU A 258 12.38 4.08 0.22
CA LEU A 258 11.84 3.70 1.53
C LEU A 258 12.94 3.68 2.61
N ARG A 259 14.10 3.10 2.31
CA ARG A 259 15.24 3.07 3.25
C ARG A 259 15.70 4.49 3.61
N GLU A 260 15.84 5.38 2.61
CA GLU A 260 16.25 6.76 2.86
C GLU A 260 15.18 7.53 3.64
N THR A 261 13.89 7.30 3.35
CA THR A 261 12.78 7.87 4.13
C THR A 261 12.86 7.44 5.60
N LEU A 262 13.15 6.16 5.87
CA LEU A 262 13.30 5.67 7.23
C LEU A 262 14.51 6.29 7.95
N ARG A 263 15.64 6.49 7.26
CA ARG A 263 16.80 7.20 7.85
C ARG A 263 16.45 8.60 8.30
N GLY A 264 15.58 9.29 7.59
CA GLY A 264 15.07 10.62 7.97
C GLY A 264 14.06 10.61 9.12
N LEU A 265 13.63 9.44 9.61
CA LEU A 265 12.71 9.28 10.75
C LEU A 265 13.39 8.91 12.08
N ARG A 266 14.70 8.71 12.06
CA ARG A 266 15.50 8.40 13.26
C ARG A 266 15.39 9.43 14.36
#